data_bb9acabf8a88eefa1ad437a96200f2a6
#
_entry.id   bb9acabf8a88eefa1ad437a96200f2a6
#
_cell.length_a   1.000
_cell.length_b   1.000
_cell.length_c   1.000
_cell.angle_alpha   90.00
_cell.angle_beta   90.00
_cell.angle_gamma   90.00
#
_symmetry.space_group_name_H-M   'P 1'
#
loop_
_entity.id
_entity.type
_entity.pdbx_description
1 polymer ?
#
loop_
_entity_poly.entity_id
_entity_poly.type
_entity_poly.pdbx_seq_one_letter_code
_entity_poly.pdbx_strand_id
1 'polypeptide(L)'
;LVVGTDWPDLIDVLKRGGRYATAGAIAGPLVVLDVRKLYLKDLSFYGGTVLDPGVFANLVTYIEAGEIKPLVAKTFPLAEIADAQDLFLEKKHTGKIVLIPPS
;
A
#
# COMPACT_ATOMS: atom_id res chain seq x y z
N LEU A 1 1.85 -2.84 -2.83
CA LEU A 1 2.04 -4.29 -2.81
C LEU A 1 3.45 -4.64 -2.35
N VAL A 2 3.59 -5.76 -1.67
CA VAL A 2 4.87 -6.28 -1.22
C VAL A 2 5.36 -7.31 -2.22
N VAL A 3 6.56 -7.13 -2.73
CA VAL A 3 7.21 -8.10 -3.63
C VAL A 3 7.72 -9.28 -2.80
N GLY A 4 7.66 -10.48 -3.34
CA GLY A 4 8.13 -11.69 -2.69
C GLY A 4 7.82 -12.95 -3.49
N THR A 5 7.59 -14.04 -2.79
CA THR A 5 7.35 -15.38 -3.36
C THR A 5 6.17 -15.46 -4.32
N ASP A 6 5.16 -14.60 -4.12
CA ASP A 6 3.94 -14.57 -4.93
C ASP A 6 4.08 -13.74 -6.22
N TRP A 7 5.29 -13.27 -6.51
CA TRP A 7 5.56 -12.41 -7.67
C TRP A 7 5.05 -12.98 -9.00
N PRO A 8 5.27 -14.26 -9.35
CA PRO A 8 4.77 -14.80 -10.62
C PRO A 8 3.25 -14.71 -10.74
N ASP A 9 2.55 -15.05 -9.66
CA ASP A 9 1.09 -15.03 -9.63
C ASP A 9 0.53 -13.62 -9.69
N LEU A 10 1.18 -12.65 -9.02
CA LEU A 10 0.80 -11.23 -9.10
C LEU A 10 0.86 -10.69 -10.52
N ILE A 11 1.85 -11.11 -11.31
CA ILE A 11 1.96 -10.70 -12.71
C ILE A 11 0.93 -11.43 -13.58
N ASP A 12 0.64 -12.70 -13.28
CA ASP A 12 -0.29 -13.50 -14.07
C ASP A 12 -1.74 -13.06 -13.93
N VAL A 13 -2.16 -12.55 -12.77
CA VAL A 13 -3.53 -12.04 -12.58
C VAL A 13 -3.79 -10.68 -13.24
N LEU A 14 -2.76 -9.98 -13.68
CA LEU A 14 -2.93 -8.71 -14.38
C LEU A 14 -3.55 -8.93 -15.76
N LYS A 15 -4.63 -8.22 -16.04
CA LYS A 15 -5.21 -8.17 -17.41
C LYS A 15 -4.31 -7.38 -18.35
N ARG A 16 -4.54 -7.48 -19.66
CA ARG A 16 -3.88 -6.64 -20.66
C ARG A 16 -4.04 -5.15 -20.34
N GLY A 17 -2.97 -4.38 -20.45
CA GLY A 17 -2.93 -2.98 -20.05
C GLY A 17 -2.92 -2.77 -18.53
N GLY A 18 -2.75 -3.85 -17.74
CA GLY A 18 -2.71 -3.78 -16.30
C GLY A 18 -1.51 -3.01 -15.75
N ARG A 19 -1.66 -2.51 -14.53
CA ARG A 19 -0.63 -1.72 -13.84
C ARG A 19 -0.27 -2.37 -12.51
N TYR A 20 1.01 -2.45 -12.24
CA TYR A 20 1.57 -2.92 -10.98
C TYR A 20 2.40 -1.82 -10.34
N ALA A 21 2.18 -1.55 -9.07
CA ALA A 21 2.96 -0.58 -8.31
C ALA A 21 3.55 -1.24 -7.05
N THR A 22 4.80 -0.96 -6.77
CA THR A 22 5.48 -1.43 -5.56
C THR A 22 6.11 -0.28 -4.79
N ALA A 23 6.02 -0.35 -3.46
CA ALA A 23 6.65 0.60 -2.54
C ALA A 23 7.42 -0.11 -1.42
N GLY A 24 7.63 -1.43 -1.54
CA GLY A 24 8.38 -2.20 -0.56
C GLY A 24 8.56 -3.64 -1.01
N ALA A 25 9.55 -4.32 -0.43
CA ALA A 25 9.95 -5.68 -0.79
C ALA A 25 10.33 -6.51 0.46
N ILE A 26 9.52 -6.40 1.52
CA ILE A 26 9.81 -7.04 2.81
C ILE A 26 9.84 -8.57 2.73
N ALA A 27 9.12 -9.15 1.78
CA ALA A 27 9.10 -10.60 1.55
C ALA A 27 10.22 -11.10 0.60
N GLY A 28 11.08 -10.21 0.13
CA GLY A 28 12.24 -10.50 -0.72
C GLY A 28 12.39 -9.49 -1.85
N PRO A 29 13.58 -8.88 -2.01
CA PRO A 29 13.79 -7.81 -2.97
C PRO A 29 14.09 -8.31 -4.39
N LEU A 30 14.48 -9.57 -4.54
CA LEU A 30 14.90 -10.13 -5.83
C LEU A 30 13.82 -11.04 -6.39
N VAL A 31 13.38 -10.75 -7.60
CA VAL A 31 12.36 -11.53 -8.32
C VAL A 31 12.79 -11.75 -9.77
N VAL A 32 12.34 -12.85 -10.35
CA VAL A 32 12.56 -13.14 -11.77
C VAL A 32 11.35 -12.68 -12.56
N LEU A 33 11.57 -11.85 -13.57
CA LEU A 33 10.55 -11.39 -14.49
C LEU A 33 10.73 -12.05 -15.87
N ASP A 34 9.72 -12.78 -16.33
CA ASP A 34 9.60 -13.12 -17.75
C ASP A 34 9.14 -11.86 -18.52
N VAL A 35 10.08 -11.23 -19.20
CA VAL A 35 9.82 -9.96 -19.92
C VAL A 35 8.75 -10.12 -21.00
N ARG A 36 8.50 -11.33 -21.50
CA ARG A 36 7.40 -11.59 -22.44
C ARG A 36 6.04 -11.30 -21.80
N LYS A 37 5.86 -11.62 -20.53
CA LYS A 37 4.63 -11.28 -19.78
C LYS A 37 4.41 -9.77 -19.72
N LEU A 38 5.47 -9.00 -19.58
CA LEU A 38 5.42 -7.54 -19.55
C LEU A 38 4.92 -6.96 -20.89
N TYR A 39 5.60 -7.28 -22.01
CA TYR A 39 5.26 -6.64 -23.28
C TYR A 39 4.05 -7.27 -24.00
N LEU A 40 3.83 -8.58 -23.90
CA LEU A 40 2.69 -9.23 -24.57
C LEU A 40 1.34 -8.88 -23.93
N LYS A 41 1.36 -8.45 -22.67
CA LYS A 41 0.16 -7.97 -21.97
C LYS A 41 0.10 -6.44 -21.88
N ASP A 42 1.02 -5.72 -22.46
CA ASP A 42 1.10 -4.24 -22.39
C ASP A 42 1.06 -3.74 -20.93
N LEU A 43 1.82 -4.39 -20.03
CA LEU A 43 1.82 -4.05 -18.60
C LEU A 43 2.68 -2.83 -18.31
N SER A 44 2.33 -2.08 -17.28
CA SER A 44 3.11 -0.98 -16.74
C SER A 44 3.50 -1.25 -15.30
N PHE A 45 4.79 -1.10 -14.99
CA PHE A 45 5.32 -1.28 -13.64
C PHE A 45 5.83 0.05 -13.09
N TYR A 46 5.48 0.33 -11.86
CA TYR A 46 5.82 1.57 -11.17
C TYR A 46 6.50 1.27 -9.83
N GLY A 47 7.59 1.96 -9.54
CA GLY A 47 8.22 1.99 -8.23
C GLY A 47 7.96 3.33 -7.55
N GLY A 48 7.73 3.33 -6.24
CA GLY A 48 7.54 4.56 -5.48
C GLY A 48 8.11 4.43 -4.08
N THR A 49 8.84 5.44 -3.62
CA THR A 49 9.29 5.56 -2.24
C THR A 49 9.07 6.97 -1.71
N VAL A 50 9.78 7.95 -2.24
CA VAL A 50 9.64 9.37 -1.86
C VAL A 50 8.87 10.05 -2.98
N LEU A 51 7.71 10.57 -2.63
CA LEU A 51 6.81 11.23 -3.56
C LEU A 51 7.07 12.75 -3.56
N ASP A 52 6.77 13.38 -4.69
CA ASP A 52 6.73 14.84 -4.77
C ASP A 52 5.76 15.40 -3.73
N PRO A 53 6.10 16.51 -3.02
CA PRO A 53 5.23 17.12 -2.02
C PRO A 53 3.81 17.40 -2.51
N GLY A 54 3.64 17.74 -3.78
CA GLY A 54 2.34 17.97 -4.40
C GLY A 54 1.44 16.74 -4.41
N VAL A 55 2.00 15.53 -4.40
CA VAL A 55 1.22 14.28 -4.38
C VAL A 55 0.43 14.15 -3.08
N PHE A 56 1.03 14.49 -1.94
CA PHE A 56 0.33 14.44 -0.66
C PHE A 56 -0.78 15.49 -0.58
N ALA A 57 -0.51 16.71 -1.03
CA ALA A 57 -1.53 17.77 -1.06
C ALA A 57 -2.72 17.37 -1.94
N ASN A 58 -2.46 16.77 -3.12
CA ASN A 58 -3.50 16.26 -4.00
C ASN A 58 -4.30 15.12 -3.34
N LEU A 59 -3.62 14.20 -2.62
CA LEU A 59 -4.30 13.12 -1.90
C LEU A 59 -5.28 13.68 -0.86
N VAL A 60 -4.87 14.70 -0.09
CA VAL A 60 -5.75 15.38 0.88
C VAL A 60 -6.98 15.96 0.18
N THR A 61 -6.79 16.61 -0.96
CA THR A 61 -7.90 17.17 -1.75
C THR A 61 -8.91 16.08 -2.18
N TYR A 62 -8.44 14.92 -2.64
CA TYR A 62 -9.32 13.79 -3.00
C TYR A 62 -10.07 13.22 -1.80
N ILE A 63 -9.43 13.20 -0.63
CA ILE A 63 -10.08 12.75 0.60
C ILE A 63 -11.17 13.74 1.03
N GLU A 64 -10.89 15.04 1.00
CA GLU A 64 -11.83 16.10 1.34
C GLU A 64 -13.02 16.13 0.37
N ALA A 65 -12.79 15.86 -0.91
CA ALA A 65 -13.83 15.72 -1.92
C ALA A 65 -14.66 14.42 -1.79
N GLY A 66 -14.26 13.51 -0.90
CA GLY A 66 -14.92 12.21 -0.71
C GLY A 66 -14.64 11.17 -1.79
N GLU A 67 -13.71 11.45 -2.71
CA GLU A 67 -13.33 10.53 -3.79
C GLU A 67 -12.48 9.35 -3.28
N ILE A 68 -11.71 9.59 -2.21
CA ILE A 68 -10.93 8.57 -1.50
C ILE A 68 -11.39 8.56 -0.04
N LYS A 69 -11.75 7.39 0.46
CA LYS A 69 -12.15 7.21 1.86
C LYS A 69 -11.15 6.31 2.58
N PRO A 70 -10.25 6.89 3.40
CA PRO A 70 -9.35 6.10 4.22
C PRO A 70 -10.12 5.21 5.20
N LEU A 71 -9.69 3.97 5.34
CA LEU A 71 -10.25 3.04 6.30
C LEU A 71 -9.53 3.18 7.64
N VAL A 72 -10.28 3.48 8.69
CA VAL A 72 -9.81 3.50 10.07
C VAL A 72 -10.38 2.28 10.78
N ALA A 73 -9.50 1.38 11.23
CA ALA A 73 -9.88 0.17 11.94
C ALA A 73 -10.27 0.50 13.39
N LYS A 74 -9.43 1.29 14.07
CA LYS A 74 -9.65 1.71 15.45
C LYS A 74 -8.86 2.99 15.77
N THR A 75 -9.37 3.77 16.69
CA THR A 75 -8.68 4.92 17.28
C THR A 75 -8.35 4.67 18.74
N PHE A 76 -7.24 5.23 19.19
CA PHE A 76 -6.80 5.22 20.59
C PHE A 76 -6.35 6.61 21.00
N PRO A 77 -6.54 7.04 22.26
CA PRO A 77 -5.78 8.15 22.81
C PRO A 77 -4.27 7.90 22.67
N LEU A 78 -3.47 8.94 22.44
CA LEU A 78 -2.02 8.77 22.32
C LEU A 78 -1.39 8.10 23.57
N ALA A 79 -1.96 8.33 24.75
CA ALA A 79 -1.50 7.71 25.99
C ALA A 79 -1.67 6.17 26.01
N GLU A 80 -2.54 5.62 25.17
CA GLU A 80 -2.81 4.18 25.04
C GLU A 80 -2.01 3.55 23.88
N ILE A 81 -0.86 4.12 23.53
CA ILE A 81 -0.04 3.64 22.40
C ILE A 81 0.38 2.17 22.55
N ALA A 82 0.58 1.68 23.76
CA ALA A 82 0.94 0.28 24.01
C ALA A 82 -0.18 -0.66 23.53
N ASP A 83 -1.43 -0.39 23.91
CA ASP A 83 -2.58 -1.19 23.48
C ASP A 83 -2.81 -1.13 21.97
N ALA A 84 -2.55 0.04 21.37
CA ALA A 84 -2.61 0.21 19.93
C ALA A 84 -1.52 -0.61 19.20
N GLN A 85 -0.31 -0.70 19.76
CA GLN A 85 0.79 -1.51 19.22
C GLN A 85 0.48 -3.00 19.35
N ASP A 86 -0.08 -3.45 20.46
CA ASP A 86 -0.48 -4.84 20.64
C ASP A 86 -1.53 -5.25 19.60
N LEU A 87 -2.57 -4.43 19.42
CA LEU A 87 -3.56 -4.66 18.37
C LEU A 87 -2.95 -4.66 16.97
N PHE A 88 -1.99 -3.78 16.70
CA PHE A 88 -1.29 -3.74 15.42
C PHE A 88 -0.49 -5.02 15.15
N LEU A 89 0.15 -5.58 16.17
CA LEU A 89 0.94 -6.81 16.06
C LEU A 89 0.09 -8.06 15.78
N GLU A 90 -1.17 -8.08 16.20
CA GLU A 90 -2.09 -9.18 15.87
C GLU A 90 -2.33 -9.36 14.37
N LYS A 91 -2.14 -8.31 13.56
CA LYS A 91 -2.30 -8.30 12.09
C LYS A 91 -3.68 -8.76 11.59
N LYS A 92 -4.73 -8.64 12.41
CA LYS A 92 -6.09 -9.08 12.08
C LYS A 92 -7.02 -7.94 11.65
N HIS A 93 -6.58 -6.69 11.80
CA HIS A 93 -7.38 -5.51 11.46
C HIS A 93 -7.28 -5.16 9.98
N THR A 94 -8.33 -4.56 9.43
CA THR A 94 -8.33 -3.93 8.10
C THR A 94 -8.44 -2.42 8.27
N GLY A 95 -7.55 -1.68 7.64
CA GLY A 95 -7.46 -0.22 7.76
C GLY A 95 -6.33 0.22 8.70
N LYS A 96 -6.35 1.48 9.10
CA LYS A 96 -5.32 2.10 9.94
C LYS A 96 -5.74 2.13 11.40
N ILE A 97 -4.78 1.93 12.30
CA ILE A 97 -4.91 2.25 13.71
C ILE A 97 -4.41 3.68 13.89
N VAL A 98 -5.23 4.54 14.46
CA VAL A 98 -4.96 5.98 14.57
C VAL A 98 -4.84 6.35 16.05
N LEU A 99 -3.76 7.07 16.37
CA LEU A 99 -3.56 7.65 17.70
C LEU A 99 -4.03 9.10 17.70
N ILE A 100 -4.83 9.47 18.69
CA ILE A 100 -5.37 10.82 18.85
C ILE A 100 -4.57 11.54 19.93
N PRO A 101 -3.80 12.58 19.57
CA PRO A 101 -3.10 13.42 20.56
C PRO A 101 -4.11 14.11 21.48
N PRO A 102 -3.70 14.45 22.72
CA PRO A 102 -4.53 15.31 23.58
C PRO A 102 -4.69 16.69 22.94
N SER A 103 -5.86 17.23 23.10
CA SER A 103 -6.19 18.62 22.68
C SER A 103 -5.57 19.66 23.59
#